data_6cf580514e7167d46ed518f560b54674
#
_entry.id   6cf580514e7167d46ed518f560b54674
#
_cell.length_a   1.000
_cell.length_b   1.000
_cell.length_c   1.000
_cell.angle_alpha   90.00
_cell.angle_beta   90.00
_cell.angle_gamma   90.00
#
_symmetry.space_group_name_H-M   'P 1'
#
loop_
_entity.id
_entity.type
_entity.pdbx_description
1 polymer ?
#
loop_
_entity_poly.entity_id
_entity_poly.type
_entity_poly.pdbx_seq_one_letter_code
_entity_poly.pdbx_strand_id
1 'polypeptide(L)'
;APAAATPELFMKDGKPMAFMDGVVGGRSVGVPGTLRALELAHAGHGRLPWKALFQPAIQLAEQGFVISPRLATLLRDDSAKALRNDPVAAGYFFEADGAPKAAGTRLRNPELAAVLRDVAERGAAAFYEGPIARDIVAKVRGHALNPGVLGEADLAAYRAKERAPLCFD
;
A
#
# COMPACT_ATOMS: atom_id res chain seq x y z
N ALA A 1 -14.20 4.18 -2.37
CA ALA A 1 -14.13 4.64 -0.97
C ALA A 1 -14.67 3.53 -0.06
N PRO A 2 -14.27 3.45 1.21
CA PRO A 2 -14.92 2.63 2.22
C PRO A 2 -16.40 2.98 2.35
N ALA A 3 -17.28 2.02 2.64
CA ALA A 3 -18.72 2.26 2.78
C ALA A 3 -19.06 3.26 3.91
N ALA A 4 -18.24 3.31 4.95
CA ALA A 4 -18.39 4.23 6.08
C ALA A 4 -17.82 5.65 5.81
N ALA A 5 -17.28 5.93 4.62
CA ALA A 5 -16.78 7.26 4.29
C ALA A 5 -17.96 8.21 3.99
N THR A 6 -17.98 9.35 4.70
CA THR A 6 -18.96 10.42 4.51
C THR A 6 -18.29 11.67 3.91
N PRO A 7 -19.05 12.65 3.39
CA PRO A 7 -18.49 13.93 2.95
C PRO A 7 -17.67 14.65 4.02
N GLU A 8 -17.97 14.41 5.29
CA GLU A 8 -17.29 15.03 6.44
C GLU A 8 -16.00 14.33 6.84
N LEU A 9 -15.62 13.22 6.16
CA LEU A 9 -14.42 12.43 6.51
C LEU A 9 -13.15 13.30 6.61
N PHE A 10 -13.03 14.33 5.80
CA PHE A 10 -11.90 15.27 5.79
C PHE A 10 -12.22 16.64 6.39
N MET A 11 -13.25 16.70 7.25
CA MET A 11 -13.60 17.91 7.99
C MET A 11 -13.11 17.81 9.44
N LYS A 12 -12.70 18.94 10.01
CA LYS A 12 -12.38 19.11 11.43
C LYS A 12 -12.96 20.44 11.90
N ASP A 13 -13.75 20.42 12.96
CA ASP A 13 -14.40 21.60 13.52
C ASP A 13 -15.19 22.41 12.47
N GLY A 14 -15.90 21.72 11.57
CA GLY A 14 -16.71 22.30 10.49
C GLY A 14 -15.91 22.91 9.34
N LYS A 15 -14.59 22.71 9.29
CA LYS A 15 -13.70 23.21 8.23
C LYS A 15 -12.93 22.06 7.57
N PRO A 16 -12.56 22.19 6.27
CA PRO A 16 -11.66 21.24 5.64
C PRO A 16 -10.34 21.14 6.39
N MET A 17 -9.84 19.92 6.56
CA MET A 17 -8.52 19.67 7.14
C MET A 17 -7.43 20.24 6.22
N ALA A 18 -6.29 20.62 6.80
CA ALA A 18 -5.09 20.86 6.00
C ALA A 18 -4.68 19.58 5.24
N PHE A 19 -4.19 19.72 4.03
CA PHE A 19 -3.92 18.59 3.13
C PHE A 19 -3.07 17.48 3.79
N MET A 20 -1.96 17.85 4.41
CA MET A 20 -1.07 16.88 5.05
C MET A 20 -1.71 16.20 6.27
N ASP A 21 -2.56 16.92 7.02
CA ASP A 21 -3.30 16.34 8.15
C ASP A 21 -4.34 15.31 7.68
N GLY A 22 -4.91 15.51 6.49
CA GLY A 22 -5.84 14.57 5.89
C GLY A 22 -5.15 13.37 5.25
N VAL A 23 -3.98 13.57 4.64
CA VAL A 23 -3.27 12.54 3.83
C VAL A 23 -2.49 11.57 4.71
N VAL A 24 -1.81 12.05 5.75
CA VAL A 24 -0.96 11.18 6.59
C VAL A 24 -1.82 10.36 7.55
N GLY A 25 -1.87 9.07 7.37
CA GLY A 25 -2.56 8.12 8.25
C GLY A 25 -3.64 7.30 7.56
N GLY A 26 -4.49 6.67 8.36
CA GLY A 26 -5.53 5.76 7.88
C GLY A 26 -6.70 6.42 7.16
N ARG A 27 -6.97 7.70 7.44
CA ARG A 27 -8.14 8.43 6.91
C ARG A 27 -8.16 8.53 5.39
N SER A 28 -7.01 8.70 4.77
CA SER A 28 -6.86 8.79 3.31
C SER A 28 -6.86 7.44 2.59
N VAL A 29 -6.88 6.35 3.33
CA VAL A 29 -6.82 5.01 2.73
C VAL A 29 -8.17 4.61 2.17
N GLY A 30 -8.22 4.49 0.84
CA GLY A 30 -9.35 3.92 0.11
C GLY A 30 -9.29 2.39 0.05
N VAL A 31 -10.30 1.77 -0.56
CA VAL A 31 -10.25 0.33 -0.82
C VAL A 31 -9.20 0.05 -1.91
N PRO A 32 -8.15 -0.75 -1.64
CA PRO A 32 -7.13 -1.08 -2.63
C PRO A 32 -7.74 -1.85 -3.81
N GLY A 33 -7.47 -1.44 -5.03
CA GLY A 33 -8.09 -2.05 -6.22
C GLY A 33 -7.11 -2.75 -7.16
N THR A 34 -5.81 -2.48 -7.02
CA THR A 34 -4.79 -2.88 -7.98
C THR A 34 -4.73 -4.39 -8.22
N LEU A 35 -4.71 -5.21 -7.16
CA LEU A 35 -4.60 -6.66 -7.33
C LEU A 35 -5.82 -7.27 -8.02
N ARG A 36 -7.04 -6.80 -7.71
CA ARG A 36 -8.26 -7.26 -8.44
C ARG A 36 -8.25 -6.81 -9.90
N ALA A 37 -7.75 -5.61 -10.19
CA ALA A 37 -7.63 -5.14 -11.57
C ALA A 37 -6.59 -5.95 -12.35
N LEU A 38 -5.44 -6.25 -11.74
CA LEU A 38 -4.41 -7.09 -12.35
C LEU A 38 -4.88 -8.54 -12.55
N GLU A 39 -5.60 -9.11 -11.58
CA GLU A 39 -6.18 -10.45 -11.70
C GLU A 39 -7.19 -10.52 -12.85
N LEU A 40 -8.08 -9.53 -12.96
CA LEU A 40 -9.04 -9.43 -14.06
C LEU A 40 -8.34 -9.31 -15.42
N ALA A 41 -7.36 -8.41 -15.54
CA ALA A 41 -6.59 -8.25 -16.76
C ALA A 41 -5.79 -9.51 -17.12
N HIS A 42 -5.21 -10.18 -16.13
CA HIS A 42 -4.48 -11.42 -16.34
C HIS A 42 -5.40 -12.56 -16.80
N ALA A 43 -6.60 -12.66 -16.26
CA ALA A 43 -7.58 -13.69 -16.68
C ALA A 43 -7.96 -13.57 -18.16
N GLY A 44 -8.06 -12.33 -18.70
CA GLY A 44 -8.38 -12.09 -20.10
C GLY A 44 -7.17 -12.09 -21.06
N HIS A 45 -5.99 -11.68 -20.59
CA HIS A 45 -4.85 -11.35 -21.45
C HIS A 45 -3.53 -11.99 -20.99
N GLY A 46 -3.48 -12.64 -19.83
CA GLY A 46 -2.27 -13.24 -19.29
C GLY A 46 -1.78 -14.42 -20.12
N ARG A 47 -0.46 -14.46 -20.36
CA ARG A 47 0.21 -15.57 -21.10
C ARG A 47 1.06 -16.44 -20.20
N LEU A 48 1.62 -15.87 -19.13
CA LEU A 48 2.39 -16.60 -18.14
C LEU A 48 1.49 -17.01 -16.97
N PRO A 49 1.79 -18.09 -16.25
CA PRO A 49 1.09 -18.43 -15.02
C PRO A 49 1.13 -17.26 -14.03
N TRP A 50 0.01 -16.96 -13.37
CA TRP A 50 -0.10 -15.88 -12.37
C TRP A 50 1.05 -15.91 -11.36
N LYS A 51 1.29 -17.07 -10.78
CA LYS A 51 2.35 -17.31 -9.80
C LYS A 51 3.74 -16.91 -10.29
N ALA A 52 4.04 -17.12 -11.56
CA ALA A 52 5.35 -16.80 -12.12
C ALA A 52 5.64 -15.30 -12.16
N LEU A 53 4.59 -14.47 -12.27
CA LEU A 53 4.71 -13.02 -12.34
C LEU A 53 5.19 -12.38 -11.03
N PHE A 54 5.01 -13.06 -9.92
CA PHE A 54 5.41 -12.56 -8.59
C PHE A 54 6.87 -12.88 -8.25
N GLN A 55 7.49 -13.86 -8.91
CA GLN A 55 8.81 -14.33 -8.53
C GLN A 55 9.89 -13.24 -8.47
N PRO A 56 10.00 -12.31 -9.44
CA PRO A 56 11.00 -11.24 -9.37
C PRO A 56 10.78 -10.32 -8.16
N ALA A 57 9.53 -9.98 -7.86
CA ALA A 57 9.21 -9.11 -6.72
C ALA A 57 9.47 -9.82 -5.38
N ILE A 58 9.15 -11.11 -5.27
CA ILE A 58 9.45 -11.95 -4.10
C ILE A 58 10.98 -11.97 -3.85
N GLN A 59 11.77 -12.22 -4.90
CA GLN A 59 13.23 -12.24 -4.79
C GLN A 59 13.79 -10.89 -4.34
N LEU A 60 13.31 -9.78 -4.91
CA LEU A 60 13.71 -8.43 -4.50
C LEU A 60 13.34 -8.14 -3.04
N ALA A 61 12.18 -8.56 -2.59
CA ALA A 61 11.76 -8.37 -1.20
C ALA A 61 12.62 -9.22 -0.23
N GLU A 62 12.95 -10.46 -0.56
CA GLU A 62 13.74 -11.35 0.29
C GLU A 62 15.23 -11.04 0.29
N GLN A 63 15.82 -10.98 -0.91
CA GLN A 63 17.25 -10.79 -1.08
C GLN A 63 17.64 -9.32 -0.94
N GLY A 64 16.67 -8.44 -1.10
CA GLY A 64 16.80 -7.01 -1.02
C GLY A 64 17.21 -6.36 -2.33
N PHE A 65 16.91 -5.09 -2.40
CA PHE A 65 17.35 -4.19 -3.47
C PHE A 65 18.20 -3.05 -2.90
N VAL A 66 18.98 -2.42 -3.76
CA VAL A 66 19.89 -1.33 -3.35
C VAL A 66 19.16 0.01 -3.43
N ILE A 67 19.25 0.83 -2.40
CA ILE A 67 18.72 2.21 -2.42
C ILE A 67 19.38 2.97 -3.58
N SER A 68 18.55 3.42 -4.51
CA SER A 68 19.02 4.26 -5.62
C SER A 68 19.35 5.68 -5.15
N PRO A 69 20.17 6.44 -5.89
CA PRO A 69 20.41 7.87 -5.59
C PRO A 69 19.11 8.67 -5.49
N ARG A 70 18.12 8.37 -6.36
CA ARG A 70 16.80 9.01 -6.34
C ARG A 70 16.06 8.73 -5.03
N LEU A 71 15.98 7.47 -4.59
CA LEU A 71 15.33 7.14 -3.32
C LEU A 71 16.04 7.80 -2.14
N ALA A 72 17.38 7.79 -2.12
CA ALA A 72 18.15 8.46 -1.08
C ALA A 72 17.89 9.99 -1.03
N THR A 73 17.66 10.62 -2.18
CA THR A 73 17.28 12.05 -2.24
C THR A 73 15.87 12.25 -1.67
N LEU A 74 14.89 11.41 -2.07
CA LEU A 74 13.51 11.50 -1.55
C LEU A 74 13.43 11.29 -0.04
N LEU A 75 14.25 10.41 0.54
CA LEU A 75 14.29 10.18 1.98
C LEU A 75 14.82 11.38 2.79
N ARG A 76 15.53 12.32 2.14
CA ARG A 76 15.98 13.58 2.73
C ARG A 76 14.96 14.70 2.60
N ASP A 77 14.00 14.55 1.71
CA ASP A 77 12.95 15.54 1.46
C ASP A 77 12.01 15.68 2.67
N ASP A 78 11.44 16.87 2.83
CA ASP A 78 10.48 17.15 3.90
C ASP A 78 9.23 16.27 3.83
N SER A 79 8.82 15.85 2.65
CA SER A 79 7.69 14.92 2.47
C SER A 79 7.92 13.56 3.10
N ALA A 80 9.18 13.13 3.29
CA ALA A 80 9.53 11.88 3.95
C ALA A 80 9.50 11.97 5.49
N LYS A 81 9.34 13.16 6.08
CA LYS A 81 9.30 13.33 7.55
C LYS A 81 8.22 12.49 8.21
N ALA A 82 7.06 12.35 7.57
CA ALA A 82 5.96 11.54 8.07
C ALA A 82 6.30 10.05 8.26
N LEU A 83 7.24 9.51 7.45
CA LEU A 83 7.70 8.13 7.57
C LEU A 83 8.42 7.85 8.91
N ARG A 84 9.01 8.88 9.53
CA ARG A 84 9.70 8.76 10.82
C ARG A 84 8.73 8.58 11.99
N ASN A 85 7.46 8.96 11.81
CA ASN A 85 6.43 8.81 12.83
C ASN A 85 5.84 7.39 12.89
N ASP A 86 6.07 6.57 11.87
CA ASP A 86 5.71 5.15 11.87
C ASP A 86 6.96 4.31 12.20
N PRO A 87 6.97 3.56 13.32
CA PRO A 87 8.17 2.83 13.75
C PRO A 87 8.68 1.81 12.72
N VAL A 88 7.78 1.19 11.94
CA VAL A 88 8.13 0.20 10.92
C VAL A 88 8.82 0.91 9.75
N ALA A 89 8.23 2.00 9.24
CA ALA A 89 8.82 2.78 8.17
C ALA A 89 10.13 3.45 8.61
N ALA A 90 10.20 3.94 9.85
CA ALA A 90 11.42 4.50 10.43
C ALA A 90 12.55 3.47 10.43
N GLY A 91 12.36 2.28 10.98
CA GLY A 91 13.36 1.22 11.00
C GLY A 91 13.75 0.72 9.61
N TYR A 92 12.83 0.81 8.64
CA TYR A 92 13.09 0.38 7.28
C TYR A 92 13.93 1.38 6.47
N PHE A 93 13.66 2.68 6.58
CA PHE A 93 14.26 3.71 5.74
C PHE A 93 15.33 4.56 6.42
N PHE A 94 15.41 4.55 7.74
CA PHE A 94 16.32 5.41 8.49
C PHE A 94 17.25 4.58 9.39
N GLU A 95 18.39 5.16 9.74
CA GLU A 95 19.32 4.63 10.73
C GLU A 95 18.82 4.91 12.15
N ALA A 96 19.45 4.32 13.16
CA ALA A 96 19.04 4.46 14.55
C ALA A 96 19.12 5.92 15.09
N ASP A 97 19.98 6.75 14.49
CA ASP A 97 20.10 8.17 14.79
C ASP A 97 19.08 9.05 14.02
N GLY A 98 18.20 8.43 13.23
CA GLY A 98 17.21 9.12 12.41
C GLY A 98 17.72 9.66 11.07
N ALA A 99 19.00 9.44 10.73
CA ALA A 99 19.51 9.77 9.41
C ALA A 99 18.91 8.87 8.33
N PRO A 100 18.57 9.38 7.13
CA PRO A 100 18.09 8.53 6.06
C PRO A 100 19.20 7.59 5.56
N LYS A 101 18.86 6.33 5.32
CA LYS A 101 19.80 5.35 4.75
C LYS A 101 20.34 5.84 3.42
N ALA A 102 21.65 5.66 3.23
CA ALA A 102 22.37 6.16 2.06
C ALA A 102 22.07 5.36 0.79
N ALA A 103 22.30 5.97 -0.38
CA ALA A 103 22.36 5.24 -1.64
C ALA A 103 23.41 4.12 -1.55
N GLY A 104 23.10 2.96 -2.11
CA GLY A 104 23.94 1.77 -1.99
C GLY A 104 23.56 0.85 -0.82
N THR A 105 22.83 1.32 0.19
CA THR A 105 22.31 0.47 1.27
C THR A 105 21.31 -0.55 0.73
N ARG A 106 21.38 -1.80 1.20
CA ARG A 106 20.44 -2.86 0.82
C ARG A 106 19.26 -2.90 1.75
N LEU A 107 18.05 -2.78 1.19
CA LEU A 107 16.79 -2.94 1.90
C LEU A 107 16.19 -4.33 1.63
N ARG A 108 15.66 -4.98 2.66
CA ARG A 108 14.95 -6.26 2.59
C ARG A 108 13.60 -6.11 3.28
N ASN A 109 12.60 -6.79 2.75
CA ASN A 109 11.28 -6.88 3.36
C ASN A 109 10.74 -8.31 3.25
N PRO A 110 11.16 -9.22 4.14
CA PRO A 110 10.71 -10.61 4.12
C PRO A 110 9.21 -10.76 4.38
N GLU A 111 8.60 -9.84 5.12
CA GLU A 111 7.15 -9.81 5.37
C GLU A 111 6.38 -9.53 4.07
N LEU A 112 6.83 -8.56 3.29
CA LEU A 112 6.27 -8.31 1.95
C LEU A 112 6.46 -9.55 1.04
N ALA A 113 7.59 -10.22 1.10
CA ALA A 113 7.82 -11.44 0.34
C ALA A 113 6.82 -12.55 0.71
N ALA A 114 6.50 -12.70 1.99
CA ALA A 114 5.48 -13.65 2.46
C ALA A 114 4.08 -13.29 1.92
N VAL A 115 3.69 -12.01 1.99
CA VAL A 115 2.42 -11.52 1.40
C VAL A 115 2.37 -11.79 -0.10
N LEU A 116 3.44 -11.49 -0.84
CA LEU A 116 3.51 -11.73 -2.28
C LEU A 116 3.41 -13.21 -2.64
N ARG A 117 4.01 -14.11 -1.83
CA ARG A 117 3.85 -15.57 -2.04
C ARG A 117 2.41 -16.00 -1.82
N ASP A 118 1.78 -15.53 -0.78
CA ASP A 118 0.39 -15.89 -0.48
C ASP A 118 -0.54 -15.46 -1.61
N VAL A 119 -0.37 -14.26 -2.15
CA VAL A 119 -1.10 -13.76 -3.32
C VAL A 119 -0.76 -14.55 -4.59
N ALA A 120 0.51 -14.93 -4.78
CA ALA A 120 0.93 -15.72 -5.92
C ALA A 120 0.31 -17.13 -5.93
N GLU A 121 0.17 -17.76 -4.76
CA GLU A 121 -0.37 -19.11 -4.61
C GLU A 121 -1.90 -19.15 -4.61
N ARG A 122 -2.56 -18.18 -3.96
CA ARG A 122 -4.01 -18.21 -3.70
C ARG A 122 -4.80 -17.18 -4.50
N GLY A 123 -4.13 -16.43 -5.39
CA GLY A 123 -4.75 -15.35 -6.16
C GLY A 123 -4.98 -14.07 -5.33
N ALA A 124 -5.63 -13.09 -5.94
CA ALA A 124 -5.90 -11.82 -5.27
C ALA A 124 -6.79 -11.97 -4.02
N ALA A 125 -7.59 -13.03 -3.90
CA ALA A 125 -8.44 -13.27 -2.73
C ALA A 125 -7.64 -13.27 -1.41
N ALA A 126 -6.40 -13.78 -1.43
CA ALA A 126 -5.52 -13.79 -0.27
C ALA A 126 -5.28 -12.40 0.34
N PHE A 127 -5.29 -11.35 -0.48
CA PHE A 127 -5.11 -9.97 -0.04
C PHE A 127 -6.41 -9.34 0.49
N TYR A 128 -7.55 -9.73 -0.08
CA TYR A 128 -8.84 -9.09 0.22
C TYR A 128 -9.60 -9.77 1.36
N GLU A 129 -9.15 -10.95 1.77
CA GLU A 129 -9.79 -11.74 2.81
C GLU A 129 -8.74 -12.36 3.74
N GLY A 130 -9.14 -12.71 4.96
CA GLY A 130 -8.28 -13.40 5.91
C GLY A 130 -7.23 -12.51 6.59
N PRO A 131 -6.02 -13.04 6.93
CA PRO A 131 -5.06 -12.34 7.78
C PRO A 131 -4.58 -11.02 7.19
N ILE A 132 -4.22 -10.97 5.90
CA ILE A 132 -3.70 -9.76 5.25
C ILE A 132 -4.76 -8.65 5.28
N ALA A 133 -6.02 -8.97 4.97
CA ALA A 133 -7.11 -7.99 5.03
C ALA A 133 -7.31 -7.45 6.45
N ARG A 134 -7.27 -8.33 7.47
CA ARG A 134 -7.37 -7.91 8.88
C ARG A 134 -6.24 -6.99 9.29
N ASP A 135 -5.01 -7.28 8.90
CA ASP A 135 -3.84 -6.47 9.24
C ASP A 135 -3.92 -5.08 8.58
N ILE A 136 -4.36 -5.02 7.31
CA ILE A 136 -4.60 -3.74 6.63
C ILE A 136 -5.65 -2.92 7.39
N VAL A 137 -6.78 -3.52 7.72
CA VAL A 137 -7.87 -2.82 8.45
C VAL A 137 -7.41 -2.39 9.84
N ALA A 138 -6.69 -3.24 10.56
CA ALA A 138 -6.15 -2.92 11.88
C ALA A 138 -5.18 -1.73 11.80
N LYS A 139 -4.26 -1.71 10.83
CA LYS A 139 -3.33 -0.59 10.64
C LYS A 139 -4.04 0.71 10.26
N VAL A 140 -5.03 0.64 9.36
CA VAL A 140 -5.81 1.81 8.93
C VAL A 140 -6.62 2.40 10.07
N ARG A 141 -7.33 1.57 10.82
CA ARG A 141 -8.18 2.01 11.93
C ARG A 141 -7.40 2.35 13.20
N GLY A 142 -6.26 1.70 13.40
CA GLY A 142 -5.40 1.90 14.58
C GLY A 142 -4.43 3.06 14.48
N HIS A 143 -4.44 3.87 13.41
CA HIS A 143 -3.51 4.99 13.30
C HIS A 143 -3.78 6.03 14.39
N ALA A 144 -2.77 6.30 15.24
CA ALA A 144 -2.91 7.04 16.48
C ALA A 144 -3.47 8.46 16.30
N LEU A 145 -3.06 9.17 15.25
CA LEU A 145 -3.43 10.57 15.02
C LEU A 145 -4.56 10.73 14.00
N ASN A 146 -4.68 9.82 13.05
CA ASN A 146 -5.59 9.98 11.92
C ASN A 146 -6.16 8.61 11.47
N PRO A 147 -7.01 7.98 12.32
CA PRO A 147 -7.61 6.69 11.99
C PRO A 147 -8.54 6.78 10.78
N GLY A 148 -8.53 5.73 9.96
CA GLY A 148 -9.43 5.60 8.82
C GLY A 148 -10.68 4.78 9.13
N VAL A 149 -11.53 4.62 8.10
CA VAL A 149 -12.84 3.94 8.25
C VAL A 149 -12.95 2.66 7.42
N LEU A 150 -11.86 2.23 6.78
CA LEU A 150 -11.83 0.98 6.00
C LEU A 150 -12.23 -0.22 6.87
N GLY A 151 -13.09 -1.09 6.33
CA GLY A 151 -13.50 -2.34 6.96
C GLY A 151 -13.18 -3.57 6.12
N GLU A 152 -13.13 -4.75 6.74
CA GLU A 152 -12.91 -6.02 6.03
C GLU A 152 -14.00 -6.26 4.96
N ALA A 153 -15.25 -5.87 5.23
CA ALA A 153 -16.34 -5.96 4.27
C ALA A 153 -16.09 -5.13 3.01
N ASP A 154 -15.44 -3.96 3.13
CA ASP A 154 -15.08 -3.12 1.99
C ASP A 154 -14.07 -3.83 1.08
N LEU A 155 -13.09 -4.52 1.69
CA LEU A 155 -12.09 -5.33 0.98
C LEU A 155 -12.75 -6.53 0.30
N ALA A 156 -13.50 -7.34 1.04
CA ALA A 156 -14.15 -8.56 0.53
C ALA A 156 -15.15 -8.27 -0.59
N ALA A 157 -15.86 -7.14 -0.51
CA ALA A 157 -16.85 -6.73 -1.51
C ALA A 157 -16.25 -6.07 -2.76
N TYR A 158 -14.95 -5.71 -2.75
CA TYR A 158 -14.36 -4.99 -3.87
C TYR A 158 -14.30 -5.85 -5.14
N ARG A 159 -14.72 -5.28 -6.25
CA ARG A 159 -14.67 -5.91 -7.60
C ARG A 159 -14.07 -4.91 -8.59
N ALA A 160 -13.10 -5.36 -9.38
CA ALA A 160 -12.62 -4.59 -10.53
C ALA A 160 -13.72 -4.54 -11.61
N LYS A 161 -13.77 -3.44 -12.36
CA LYS A 161 -14.71 -3.24 -13.45
C LYS A 161 -13.96 -2.89 -14.73
N GLU A 162 -14.21 -3.66 -15.76
CA GLU A 162 -13.79 -3.30 -17.11
C GLU A 162 -14.67 -2.14 -17.64
N ARG A 163 -14.06 -1.22 -18.33
CA ARG A 163 -14.74 -0.07 -18.95
C ARG A 163 -14.32 0.05 -20.39
N ALA A 164 -15.25 0.45 -21.24
CA ALA A 164 -14.94 0.78 -22.63
C ALA A 164 -13.94 1.94 -22.69
N PRO A 165 -12.94 1.89 -23.58
CA PRO A 165 -12.02 3.00 -23.79
C PRO A 165 -12.77 4.22 -24.35
N LEU A 166 -12.30 5.41 -23.95
CA LEU A 166 -12.70 6.65 -24.61
C LEU A 166 -11.74 6.88 -25.77
N CYS A 167 -12.29 6.91 -26.99
CA CYS A 167 -11.53 7.19 -28.20
C CYS A 167 -11.80 8.63 -28.63
N PHE A 168 -10.76 9.33 -29.08
CA PHE A 168 -10.84 10.66 -29.65
C PHE A 168 -10.25 10.61 -31.05
N ASP A 169 -10.91 11.30 -31.98
CA ASP A 169 -10.41 11.52 -33.34
C ASP A 169 -9.44 12.69 -33.37
#